data_97d025b81ea96a4ebec82d6e9bc2adcc
#
_entry.id   97d025b81ea96a4ebec82d6e9bc2adcc
#
_cell.length_a   1.000
_cell.length_b   1.000
_cell.length_c   1.000
_cell.angle_alpha   90.00
_cell.angle_beta   90.00
_cell.angle_gamma   90.00
#
_symmetry.space_group_name_H-M   'P 1'
#
loop_
_entity.id
_entity.type
_entity.pdbx_description
1 polymer ?
#
loop_
_entity_poly.entity_id
_entity_poly.type
_entity_poly.pdbx_seq_one_letter_code
_entity_poly.pdbx_strand_id
1 'polypeptide(L)'
;QVIVALEEPPARALAQTPDNRPFKEKWRGQIQGCLVAVALCAITTLIAMQWLVTFDAANLVMLYLLGVVVIALLYGRWPSVVATVINVASFDLFFIAPRGTLAVSDVQYLLTFAVMLTVGLVIGNLTAGVRYQARVARYREQRTRHLYEMSKALAVGRSEHDIAATSERFIASTFQARSQILLPDANGKLLPLTHQQGMTPWDDAIARWSFDKGQPAGAGTDTLPGVPYQILPLKSADKTYGLAIVEPGNLRQLMVPEQQRLLETFTLLVANALERLTLTASEEQARLASERESIRNALLAALSHDLRTPLTVLFGQAEILTLDLASAGSPHARQASEIRQHILNTTRLVNNLLDMARIQSGGFNLKKEWLTLEEVVGSALQMLEPGLLHPITLSLPQQLTLIHVDGPLFERVLINLLENAVKYAGPQASIGIDAAVKDDRLQLDVWDNGPGIPAGQEQKIFDKFARGNKESAVPGVGLGLA
;
A
#
# COMPACT_ATOMS: atom_id res chain seq x y z
N GLN A 1 -6.83 -10.82 11.17
CA GLN A 1 -7.82 -10.08 11.99
C GLN A 1 -7.08 -9.51 13.19
N VAL A 2 -6.77 -8.22 13.17
CA VAL A 2 -6.29 -7.50 14.34
C VAL A 2 -7.52 -6.95 15.03
N ILE A 3 -7.93 -7.60 16.12
CA ILE A 3 -8.95 -7.07 17.03
C ILE A 3 -8.21 -6.09 17.93
N VAL A 4 -8.30 -4.79 17.62
CA VAL A 4 -7.89 -3.74 18.55
C VAL A 4 -8.97 -3.65 19.61
N ALA A 5 -8.72 -4.23 20.79
CA ALA A 5 -9.52 -4.00 21.97
C ALA A 5 -9.38 -2.52 22.34
N LEU A 6 -10.40 -1.73 21.99
CA LEU A 6 -10.55 -0.36 22.50
C LEU A 6 -10.90 -0.46 23.98
N GLU A 7 -9.92 -0.33 24.85
CA GLU A 7 -10.18 -0.05 26.27
C GLU A 7 -11.04 1.22 26.36
N GLU A 8 -12.25 1.08 26.89
CA GLU A 8 -13.12 2.21 27.14
C GLU A 8 -12.44 3.12 28.17
N PRO A 9 -12.17 4.39 27.84
CA PRO A 9 -11.66 5.31 28.83
C PRO A 9 -12.70 5.48 29.94
N PRO A 10 -12.27 5.57 31.21
CA PRO A 10 -13.19 5.67 32.32
C PRO A 10 -14.15 6.84 32.12
N ALA A 11 -15.42 6.63 32.45
CA ALA A 11 -16.54 7.57 32.21
C ALA A 11 -16.29 9.02 32.72
N ARG A 12 -15.34 9.22 33.62
CA ARG A 12 -14.89 10.54 34.09
C ARG A 12 -14.11 11.37 33.05
N ALA A 13 -13.39 10.73 32.12
CA ALA A 13 -12.65 11.46 31.08
C ALA A 13 -13.58 12.06 30.01
N LEU A 14 -14.77 11.49 29.82
CA LEU A 14 -15.79 12.00 28.90
C LEU A 14 -16.57 13.22 29.45
N ALA A 15 -16.41 13.54 30.74
CA ALA A 15 -17.10 14.65 31.39
C ALA A 15 -16.56 16.04 31.02
N GLN A 16 -15.43 16.12 30.31
CA GLN A 16 -14.75 17.38 29.98
C GLN A 16 -14.73 17.72 28.50
N THR A 17 -15.75 17.35 27.71
CA THR A 17 -15.93 18.04 26.44
C THR A 17 -16.27 19.48 26.73
N PRO A 18 -15.41 20.45 26.42
CA PRO A 18 -15.74 21.85 26.67
C PRO A 18 -16.95 22.18 25.79
N ASP A 19 -18.05 22.53 26.44
CA ASP A 19 -19.14 23.19 25.77
C ASP A 19 -18.54 24.52 25.25
N ASN A 20 -18.22 24.54 23.95
CA ASN A 20 -17.45 25.62 23.30
C ASN A 20 -18.24 26.94 23.20
N ARG A 21 -19.39 27.01 23.84
CA ARG A 21 -20.11 28.27 23.98
C ARG A 21 -19.32 29.19 24.91
N PRO A 22 -19.08 30.44 24.54
CA PRO A 22 -18.41 31.38 25.40
C PRO A 22 -19.14 31.45 26.74
N PHE A 23 -18.41 31.53 27.83
CA PHE A 23 -18.92 31.53 29.22
C PHE A 23 -20.13 32.44 29.39
N LYS A 24 -20.18 33.58 28.69
CA LYS A 24 -21.31 34.51 28.64
C LYS A 24 -22.60 33.90 28.04
N GLU A 25 -22.52 33.03 27.04
CA GLU A 25 -23.71 32.41 26.45
C GLU A 25 -24.30 31.31 27.33
N LYS A 26 -23.45 30.59 28.04
CA LYS A 26 -23.87 29.56 29.00
C LYS A 26 -24.61 30.17 30.17
N TRP A 27 -24.12 31.31 30.68
CA TRP A 27 -24.75 32.08 31.73
C TRP A 27 -26.07 32.72 31.29
N ARG A 28 -26.14 33.27 30.09
CA ARG A 28 -27.38 33.80 29.51
C ARG A 28 -28.47 32.74 29.39
N GLY A 29 -28.15 31.53 28.97
CA GLY A 29 -29.10 30.44 28.90
C GLY A 29 -29.62 30.00 30.28
N GLN A 30 -28.77 30.00 31.30
CA GLN A 30 -29.18 29.69 32.68
C GLN A 30 -30.07 30.79 33.27
N ILE A 31 -29.73 32.07 33.08
CA ILE A 31 -30.53 33.21 33.55
C ILE A 31 -31.91 33.23 32.85
N GLN A 32 -31.94 33.01 31.53
CA GLN A 32 -33.20 32.88 30.80
C GLN A 32 -34.04 31.72 31.34
N GLY A 33 -33.43 30.56 31.62
CA GLY A 33 -34.13 29.43 32.23
C GLY A 33 -34.71 29.72 33.59
N CYS A 34 -34.00 30.49 34.45
CA CYS A 34 -34.50 30.94 35.76
C CYS A 34 -35.65 31.96 35.61
N LEU A 35 -35.56 32.89 34.67
CA LEU A 35 -36.65 33.85 34.40
C LEU A 35 -37.91 33.13 33.89
N VAL A 36 -37.77 32.16 32.99
CA VAL A 36 -38.89 31.36 32.54
C VAL A 36 -39.46 30.50 33.67
N ALA A 37 -38.63 29.99 34.58
CA ALA A 37 -39.09 29.27 35.75
C ALA A 37 -39.95 30.14 36.66
N VAL A 38 -39.55 31.37 36.92
CA VAL A 38 -40.34 32.35 37.67
C VAL A 38 -41.66 32.67 36.97
N ALA A 39 -41.61 32.94 35.67
CA ALA A 39 -42.80 33.25 34.87
C ALA A 39 -43.78 32.07 34.84
N LEU A 40 -43.30 30.84 34.65
CA LEU A 40 -44.14 29.64 34.66
C LEU A 40 -44.75 29.37 36.03
N CYS A 41 -44.00 29.59 37.13
CA CYS A 41 -44.50 29.50 38.47
C CYS A 41 -45.60 30.55 38.74
N ALA A 42 -45.43 31.80 38.31
CA ALA A 42 -46.44 32.85 38.45
C ALA A 42 -47.72 32.50 37.67
N ILE A 43 -47.58 32.01 36.43
CA ILE A 43 -48.73 31.57 35.61
C ILE A 43 -49.46 30.41 36.28
N THR A 44 -48.71 29.42 36.78
CA THR A 44 -49.27 28.26 37.48
C THR A 44 -50.01 28.67 38.73
N THR A 45 -49.42 29.61 39.50
CA THR A 45 -50.05 30.18 40.73
C THR A 45 -51.33 30.91 40.39
N LEU A 46 -51.36 31.76 39.35
CA LEU A 46 -52.56 32.50 38.90
C LEU A 46 -53.67 31.53 38.45
N ILE A 47 -53.35 30.51 37.66
CA ILE A 47 -54.30 29.48 37.23
C ILE A 47 -54.84 28.75 38.48
N ALA A 48 -53.96 28.35 39.39
CA ALA A 48 -54.32 27.66 40.62
C ALA A 48 -55.22 28.50 41.55
N MET A 49 -54.97 29.79 41.67
CA MET A 49 -55.85 30.71 42.42
C MET A 49 -57.27 30.84 41.86
N GLN A 50 -57.38 30.82 40.54
CA GLN A 50 -58.69 30.92 39.87
C GLN A 50 -59.52 29.66 40.09
N TRP A 51 -58.89 28.50 40.27
CA TRP A 51 -59.51 27.19 40.39
C TRP A 51 -59.56 26.61 41.79
N LEU A 52 -59.17 27.39 42.78
CA LEU A 52 -59.03 26.99 44.19
C LEU A 52 -60.35 26.51 44.83
N VAL A 53 -61.51 26.88 44.27
CA VAL A 53 -62.82 26.50 44.78
C VAL A 53 -63.19 25.06 44.41
N THR A 54 -62.52 24.47 43.41
CA THR A 54 -62.90 23.18 42.78
C THR A 54 -61.86 22.07 42.94
N PHE A 55 -60.64 22.36 43.35
CA PHE A 55 -59.54 21.38 43.39
C PHE A 55 -58.92 21.19 44.77
N ASP A 56 -58.68 19.95 45.12
CA ASP A 56 -57.91 19.59 46.34
C ASP A 56 -56.44 20.03 46.23
N ALA A 57 -55.81 20.31 47.40
CA ALA A 57 -54.41 20.71 47.51
C ALA A 57 -53.45 19.71 46.78
N ALA A 58 -53.78 18.43 46.75
CA ALA A 58 -53.00 17.42 46.07
C ALA A 58 -52.92 17.65 44.55
N ASN A 59 -54.00 18.11 43.92
CA ASN A 59 -54.04 18.39 42.48
C ASN A 59 -53.20 19.62 42.12
N LEU A 60 -53.16 20.60 42.99
CA LEU A 60 -52.32 21.78 42.82
C LEU A 60 -50.82 21.45 42.90
N VAL A 61 -50.46 20.57 43.84
CA VAL A 61 -49.07 20.05 43.93
C VAL A 61 -48.63 19.38 42.62
N MET A 62 -49.50 18.53 42.02
CA MET A 62 -49.22 17.89 40.74
C MET A 62 -49.01 18.90 39.62
N LEU A 63 -49.78 20.00 39.57
CA LEU A 63 -49.63 21.05 38.58
C LEU A 63 -48.27 21.76 38.71
N TYR A 64 -47.84 22.06 39.92
CA TYR A 64 -46.53 22.65 40.21
C TYR A 64 -45.38 21.69 39.82
N LEU A 65 -45.51 20.40 40.12
CA LEU A 65 -44.54 19.38 39.72
C LEU A 65 -44.43 19.27 38.21
N LEU A 66 -45.56 19.36 37.49
CA LEU A 66 -45.55 19.35 36.00
C LEU A 66 -44.75 20.55 35.46
N GLY A 67 -44.90 21.74 36.07
CA GLY A 67 -44.08 22.92 35.75
C GLY A 67 -42.58 22.67 35.93
N VAL A 68 -42.19 22.03 37.03
CA VAL A 68 -40.76 21.63 37.25
C VAL A 68 -40.25 20.71 36.17
N VAL A 69 -41.07 19.70 35.77
CA VAL A 69 -40.70 18.78 34.67
C VAL A 69 -40.45 19.54 33.37
N VAL A 70 -41.33 20.44 33.00
CA VAL A 70 -41.19 21.27 31.77
C VAL A 70 -39.91 22.11 31.82
N ILE A 71 -39.63 22.77 32.95
CA ILE A 71 -38.39 23.55 33.11
C ILE A 71 -37.15 22.64 33.04
N ALA A 72 -37.18 21.47 33.68
CA ALA A 72 -36.11 20.51 33.65
C ALA A 72 -35.83 20.04 32.21
N LEU A 73 -36.89 19.77 31.44
CA LEU A 73 -36.80 19.37 30.04
C LEU A 73 -36.28 20.46 29.10
N LEU A 74 -36.59 21.73 29.35
CA LEU A 74 -36.21 22.84 28.49
C LEU A 74 -34.85 23.45 28.83
N TYR A 75 -34.57 23.66 30.12
CA TYR A 75 -33.44 24.48 30.61
C TYR A 75 -32.42 23.70 31.47
N GLY A 76 -32.75 22.48 31.90
CA GLY A 76 -31.83 21.59 32.63
C GLY A 76 -31.82 21.78 34.13
N ARG A 77 -30.71 21.32 34.81
CA ARG A 77 -30.66 21.12 36.26
C ARG A 77 -30.85 22.38 37.10
N TRP A 78 -30.08 23.45 36.84
CA TRP A 78 -30.10 24.63 37.70
C TRP A 78 -31.44 25.39 37.66
N PRO A 79 -32.04 25.66 36.47
CA PRO A 79 -33.38 26.28 36.43
C PRO A 79 -34.48 25.42 37.06
N SER A 80 -34.38 24.07 36.98
CA SER A 80 -35.39 23.21 37.61
C SER A 80 -35.30 23.20 39.16
N VAL A 81 -34.08 23.30 39.71
CA VAL A 81 -33.89 23.45 41.17
C VAL A 81 -34.50 24.77 41.64
N VAL A 82 -34.22 25.85 40.94
CA VAL A 82 -34.80 27.18 41.23
C VAL A 82 -36.34 27.12 41.12
N ALA A 83 -36.86 26.51 40.06
CA ALA A 83 -38.31 26.30 39.89
C ALA A 83 -38.93 25.53 41.04
N THR A 84 -38.28 24.46 41.52
CA THR A 84 -38.76 23.65 42.66
C THR A 84 -38.84 24.47 43.92
N VAL A 85 -37.80 25.24 44.24
CA VAL A 85 -37.78 26.09 45.45
C VAL A 85 -38.86 27.18 45.40
N ILE A 86 -39.00 27.84 44.22
CA ILE A 86 -40.02 28.86 44.02
C ILE A 86 -41.43 28.29 44.10
N ASN A 87 -41.66 27.10 43.52
CA ASN A 87 -42.95 26.43 43.56
C ASN A 87 -43.35 26.02 44.95
N VAL A 88 -42.41 25.48 45.75
CA VAL A 88 -42.66 25.15 47.17
C VAL A 88 -43.03 26.44 47.97
N ALA A 89 -42.23 27.51 47.80
CA ALA A 89 -42.49 28.76 48.48
C ALA A 89 -43.82 29.40 48.05
N SER A 90 -44.15 29.34 46.75
CA SER A 90 -45.42 29.86 46.23
C SER A 90 -46.63 29.06 46.73
N PHE A 91 -46.49 27.73 46.80
CA PHE A 91 -47.54 26.87 47.31
C PHE A 91 -47.81 27.17 48.81
N ASP A 92 -46.77 27.31 49.62
CA ASP A 92 -46.87 27.70 51.04
C ASP A 92 -47.54 29.05 51.20
N LEU A 93 -47.07 30.10 50.53
CA LEU A 93 -47.51 31.47 50.67
C LEU A 93 -48.95 31.68 50.22
N PHE A 94 -49.44 31.04 49.17
CA PHE A 94 -50.74 31.35 48.57
C PHE A 94 -51.84 30.33 48.93
N PHE A 95 -51.47 29.05 49.24
CA PHE A 95 -52.48 27.99 49.39
C PHE A 95 -52.61 27.45 50.81
N ILE A 96 -51.62 27.64 51.69
CA ILE A 96 -51.65 27.16 53.08
C ILE A 96 -52.08 28.23 54.04
N ALA A 97 -52.94 27.88 55.02
CA ALA A 97 -53.38 28.79 56.06
C ALA A 97 -52.36 28.81 57.24
N PRO A 98 -52.02 30.02 57.79
CA PRO A 98 -52.52 31.37 57.45
C PRO A 98 -51.84 31.90 56.18
N ARG A 99 -52.65 32.24 55.18
CA ARG A 99 -52.17 32.73 53.88
C ARG A 99 -51.34 33.99 54.00
N GLY A 100 -50.28 34.16 53.22
CA GLY A 100 -49.38 35.30 53.20
C GLY A 100 -48.27 35.22 54.25
N THR A 101 -48.10 34.13 54.94
CA THR A 101 -47.01 33.87 55.87
C THR A 101 -46.29 32.56 55.49
N LEU A 102 -44.99 32.53 55.70
CA LEU A 102 -44.18 31.28 55.47
C LEU A 102 -44.17 30.45 56.79
N ALA A 103 -45.27 30.40 57.53
CA ALA A 103 -45.39 29.66 58.78
C ALA A 103 -46.20 28.38 58.57
N VAL A 104 -45.51 27.23 58.59
CA VAL A 104 -46.11 25.90 58.45
C VAL A 104 -46.78 25.56 59.80
N SER A 105 -48.11 25.60 59.87
CA SER A 105 -48.87 25.33 61.09
C SER A 105 -49.22 23.82 61.25
N ASP A 106 -49.09 23.01 60.16
CA ASP A 106 -49.45 21.62 60.19
C ASP A 106 -48.31 20.75 59.61
N VAL A 107 -47.97 19.68 60.34
CA VAL A 107 -46.92 18.72 59.96
C VAL A 107 -47.19 18.04 58.62
N GLN A 108 -48.46 17.93 58.20
CA GLN A 108 -48.82 17.34 56.91
C GLN A 108 -48.24 18.09 55.71
N TYR A 109 -48.19 19.43 55.80
CA TYR A 109 -47.62 20.26 54.74
C TYR A 109 -46.10 20.16 54.67
N LEU A 110 -45.42 19.89 55.78
CA LEU A 110 -43.98 19.67 55.82
C LEU A 110 -43.57 18.42 55.00
N LEU A 111 -44.40 17.36 55.13
CA LEU A 111 -44.22 16.15 54.31
C LEU A 111 -44.42 16.47 52.83
N THR A 112 -45.46 17.24 52.49
CA THR A 112 -45.74 17.66 51.10
C THR A 112 -44.55 18.43 50.46
N PHE A 113 -43.96 19.38 51.22
CA PHE A 113 -42.78 20.13 50.80
C PHE A 113 -41.58 19.24 50.61
N ALA A 114 -41.34 18.33 51.54
CA ALA A 114 -40.24 17.36 51.44
C ALA A 114 -40.38 16.46 50.19
N VAL A 115 -41.60 16.02 49.88
CA VAL A 115 -41.90 15.23 48.70
C VAL A 115 -41.71 16.07 47.42
N MET A 116 -42.29 17.30 47.36
CA MET A 116 -42.14 18.21 46.23
C MET A 116 -40.66 18.49 45.93
N LEU A 117 -39.88 18.80 46.97
CA LEU A 117 -38.44 19.09 46.83
C LEU A 117 -37.69 17.85 46.34
N THR A 118 -37.94 16.71 46.96
CA THR A 118 -37.29 15.45 46.59
C THR A 118 -37.59 15.06 45.14
N VAL A 119 -38.86 15.06 44.76
CA VAL A 119 -39.30 14.72 43.40
C VAL A 119 -38.74 15.69 42.38
N GLY A 120 -38.78 17.03 42.67
CA GLY A 120 -38.22 18.04 41.80
C GLY A 120 -36.71 17.89 41.58
N LEU A 121 -35.94 17.59 42.63
CA LEU A 121 -34.50 17.35 42.55
C LEU A 121 -34.19 16.05 41.78
N VAL A 122 -34.94 14.98 42.01
CA VAL A 122 -34.78 13.71 41.32
C VAL A 122 -35.05 13.89 39.82
N ILE A 123 -36.18 14.54 39.47
CA ILE A 123 -36.51 14.81 38.06
C ILE A 123 -35.45 15.70 37.39
N GLY A 124 -35.01 16.75 38.06
CA GLY A 124 -33.96 17.65 37.56
C GLY A 124 -32.64 16.92 37.29
N ASN A 125 -32.24 16.03 38.19
CA ASN A 125 -31.02 15.25 38.06
C ASN A 125 -31.14 14.18 36.98
N LEU A 126 -32.25 13.44 36.93
CA LEU A 126 -32.52 12.42 35.90
C LEU A 126 -32.52 13.01 34.47
N THR A 127 -33.23 14.16 34.32
CA THR A 127 -33.30 14.90 33.05
C THR A 127 -31.91 15.36 32.59
N ALA A 128 -31.10 15.88 33.54
CA ALA A 128 -29.72 16.28 33.23
C ALA A 128 -28.89 15.09 32.78
N GLY A 129 -29.06 13.91 33.41
CA GLY A 129 -28.39 12.65 33.01
C GLY A 129 -28.77 12.21 31.60
N VAL A 130 -30.07 12.16 31.30
CA VAL A 130 -30.56 11.78 29.95
C VAL A 130 -30.06 12.74 28.86
N ARG A 131 -30.05 14.05 29.13
CA ARG A 131 -29.51 15.03 28.18
C ARG A 131 -28.00 14.87 27.94
N TYR A 132 -27.27 14.57 29.01
CA TYR A 132 -25.84 14.30 28.89
C TYR A 132 -25.59 13.05 28.01
N GLN A 133 -26.30 11.96 28.29
CA GLN A 133 -26.19 10.73 27.47
C GLN A 133 -26.57 10.96 26.01
N ALA A 134 -27.67 11.69 25.75
CA ALA A 134 -28.08 12.04 24.40
C ALA A 134 -27.04 12.91 23.67
N ARG A 135 -26.35 13.81 24.37
CA ARG A 135 -25.27 14.62 23.80
C ARG A 135 -24.06 13.77 23.44
N VAL A 136 -23.63 12.90 24.35
CA VAL A 136 -22.53 11.97 24.12
C VAL A 136 -22.83 11.03 22.95
N ALA A 137 -24.04 10.49 22.89
CA ALA A 137 -24.48 9.62 21.80
C ALA A 137 -24.43 10.35 20.44
N ARG A 138 -24.94 11.57 20.33
CA ARG A 138 -24.88 12.39 19.11
C ARG A 138 -23.43 12.68 18.69
N TYR A 139 -22.56 13.00 19.64
CA TYR A 139 -21.14 13.24 19.35
C TYR A 139 -20.46 11.99 18.80
N ARG A 140 -20.71 10.81 19.40
CA ARG A 140 -20.19 9.54 18.91
C ARG A 140 -20.72 9.22 17.50
N GLU A 141 -22.00 9.44 17.27
CA GLU A 141 -22.64 9.23 15.95
C GLU A 141 -22.00 10.12 14.89
N GLN A 142 -21.85 11.42 15.15
CA GLN A 142 -21.22 12.35 14.22
C GLN A 142 -19.77 11.95 13.90
N ARG A 143 -18.99 11.56 14.92
CA ARG A 143 -17.62 11.10 14.73
C ARG A 143 -17.56 9.86 13.84
N THR A 144 -18.40 8.86 14.12
CA THR A 144 -18.46 7.63 13.33
C THR A 144 -18.89 7.93 11.91
N ARG A 145 -19.84 8.82 11.70
CA ARG A 145 -20.31 9.24 10.39
C ARG A 145 -19.20 9.92 9.59
N HIS A 146 -18.44 10.85 10.18
CA HIS A 146 -17.32 11.53 9.50
C HIS A 146 -16.23 10.54 9.08
N LEU A 147 -15.87 9.57 9.96
CA LEU A 147 -14.92 8.52 9.63
C LEU A 147 -15.41 7.63 8.49
N TYR A 148 -16.67 7.23 8.53
CA TYR A 148 -17.27 6.41 7.48
C TYR A 148 -17.32 7.14 6.13
N GLU A 149 -17.80 8.39 6.11
CA GLU A 149 -17.87 9.20 4.89
C GLU A 149 -16.48 9.45 4.29
N MET A 150 -15.49 9.77 5.13
CA MET A 150 -14.10 9.91 4.69
C MET A 150 -13.53 8.61 4.13
N SER A 151 -13.69 7.50 4.85
CA SER A 151 -13.22 6.18 4.40
C SER A 151 -13.84 5.80 3.06
N LYS A 152 -15.16 6.01 2.89
CA LYS A 152 -15.87 5.77 1.64
C LYS A 152 -15.36 6.66 0.50
N ALA A 153 -15.12 7.93 0.77
CA ALA A 153 -14.62 8.87 -0.24
C ALA A 153 -13.18 8.53 -0.67
N LEU A 154 -12.31 8.17 0.30
CA LEU A 154 -10.95 7.73 0.02
C LEU A 154 -10.88 6.39 -0.73
N ALA A 155 -11.85 5.49 -0.51
CA ALA A 155 -11.92 4.21 -1.20
C ALA A 155 -12.14 4.36 -2.73
N VAL A 156 -12.77 5.43 -3.17
CA VAL A 156 -13.06 5.72 -4.59
C VAL A 156 -11.90 6.49 -5.26
N GLY A 157 -11.01 7.12 -4.50
CA GLY A 157 -9.87 7.89 -5.01
C GLY A 157 -8.97 7.02 -5.90
N ARG A 158 -8.69 7.52 -7.12
CA ARG A 158 -7.88 6.82 -8.13
C ARG A 158 -6.51 7.43 -8.34
N SER A 159 -6.26 8.59 -7.77
CA SER A 159 -4.98 9.29 -7.85
C SER A 159 -4.57 9.84 -6.48
N GLU A 160 -3.28 10.09 -6.31
CA GLU A 160 -2.74 10.77 -5.12
C GLU A 160 -3.37 12.14 -4.92
N HIS A 161 -3.64 12.86 -6.02
CA HIS A 161 -4.31 14.16 -6.00
C HIS A 161 -5.74 14.06 -5.48
N ASP A 162 -6.52 13.05 -5.90
CA ASP A 162 -7.88 12.82 -5.41
C ASP A 162 -7.90 12.54 -3.92
N ILE A 163 -6.95 11.71 -3.44
CA ILE A 163 -6.81 11.39 -2.03
C ILE A 163 -6.44 12.65 -1.23
N ALA A 164 -5.47 13.45 -1.70
CA ALA A 164 -5.07 14.68 -1.04
C ALA A 164 -6.23 15.67 -0.96
N ALA A 165 -6.88 15.99 -2.07
CA ALA A 165 -8.00 16.94 -2.11
C ALA A 165 -9.19 16.48 -1.23
N THR A 166 -9.47 15.17 -1.22
CA THR A 166 -10.51 14.60 -0.35
C THR A 166 -10.13 14.75 1.11
N SER A 167 -8.88 14.40 1.47
CA SER A 167 -8.38 14.50 2.84
C SER A 167 -8.42 15.91 3.37
N GLU A 168 -7.95 16.88 2.60
CA GLU A 168 -7.96 18.29 2.95
C GLU A 168 -9.37 18.83 3.18
N ARG A 169 -10.33 18.44 2.32
CA ARG A 169 -11.73 18.81 2.48
C ARG A 169 -12.34 18.28 3.79
N PHE A 170 -12.06 17.01 4.11
CA PHE A 170 -12.59 16.41 5.35
C PHE A 170 -11.92 16.98 6.60
N ILE A 171 -10.60 17.24 6.56
CA ILE A 171 -9.89 17.89 7.67
C ILE A 171 -10.43 19.31 7.86
N ALA A 172 -10.60 20.08 6.79
CA ALA A 172 -11.13 21.43 6.86
C ALA A 172 -12.56 21.49 7.46
N SER A 173 -13.45 20.58 7.03
CA SER A 173 -14.83 20.57 7.52
C SER A 173 -14.95 20.07 8.96
N THR A 174 -14.11 19.11 9.37
CA THR A 174 -14.21 18.47 10.69
C THR A 174 -13.49 19.26 11.78
N PHE A 175 -12.29 19.79 11.48
CA PHE A 175 -11.44 20.46 12.46
C PHE A 175 -11.42 21.98 12.31
N GLN A 176 -12.13 22.55 11.32
CA GLN A 176 -12.06 23.98 10.99
C GLN A 176 -10.60 24.44 10.81
N ALA A 177 -9.81 23.61 10.16
CA ALA A 177 -8.37 23.76 9.97
C ALA A 177 -8.05 23.85 8.48
N ARG A 178 -7.00 24.57 8.14
CA ARG A 178 -6.37 24.46 6.83
C ARG A 178 -5.42 23.28 6.85
N SER A 179 -5.35 22.53 5.77
CA SER A 179 -4.43 21.38 5.70
C SER A 179 -3.86 21.22 4.32
N GLN A 180 -2.68 20.63 4.26
CA GLN A 180 -1.98 20.36 3.02
C GLN A 180 -1.30 19.00 3.11
N ILE A 181 -1.44 18.21 2.04
CA ILE A 181 -0.81 16.89 1.93
C ILE A 181 0.46 17.02 1.10
N LEU A 182 1.55 16.53 1.68
CA LEU A 182 2.87 16.49 1.05
C LEU A 182 3.23 15.03 0.73
N LEU A 183 3.63 14.78 -0.51
CA LEU A 183 4.16 13.47 -0.91
C LEU A 183 5.59 13.60 -1.44
N PRO A 184 6.42 12.55 -1.30
CA PRO A 184 7.75 12.52 -1.87
C PRO A 184 7.69 12.38 -3.40
N ASP A 185 8.45 13.20 -4.12
CA ASP A 185 8.69 13.06 -5.56
C ASP A 185 9.70 11.92 -5.84
N ALA A 186 10.03 11.70 -7.11
CA ALA A 186 11.01 10.70 -7.55
C ALA A 186 12.41 10.90 -6.94
N ASN A 187 12.75 12.12 -6.51
CA ASN A 187 14.02 12.48 -5.86
C ASN A 187 13.92 12.45 -4.33
N GLY A 188 12.75 12.08 -3.80
CA GLY A 188 12.48 12.07 -2.36
C GLY A 188 12.22 13.44 -1.75
N LYS A 189 12.03 14.49 -2.54
CA LYS A 189 11.65 15.83 -2.04
C LYS A 189 10.14 15.85 -1.77
N LEU A 190 9.77 16.36 -0.60
CA LEU A 190 8.37 16.50 -0.22
C LEU A 190 7.75 17.69 -0.94
N LEU A 191 6.74 17.42 -1.76
CA LEU A 191 6.04 18.43 -2.54
C LEU A 191 4.55 18.42 -2.18
N PRO A 192 3.93 19.62 -2.09
CA PRO A 192 2.49 19.73 -1.90
C PRO A 192 1.74 19.30 -3.17
N LEU A 193 0.73 18.47 -3.03
CA LEU A 193 -0.13 18.06 -4.15
C LEU A 193 -1.17 19.11 -4.52
N THR A 194 -1.54 19.95 -3.56
CA THR A 194 -2.55 21.01 -3.72
C THR A 194 -1.98 22.33 -3.23
N HIS A 195 -2.44 23.44 -3.78
CA HIS A 195 -2.04 24.78 -3.32
C HIS A 195 -3.19 25.40 -2.53
N GLN A 196 -3.08 25.45 -1.19
CA GLN A 196 -3.98 26.23 -0.38
C GLN A 196 -3.43 27.65 -0.12
N GLN A 197 -4.18 28.66 -0.55
CA GLN A 197 -3.81 30.06 -0.31
C GLN A 197 -3.94 30.41 1.19
N GLY A 198 -2.95 31.15 1.71
CA GLY A 198 -2.99 31.71 3.04
C GLY A 198 -2.60 30.76 4.19
N MET A 199 -2.02 29.60 3.90
CA MET A 199 -1.40 28.75 4.90
C MET A 199 -0.03 29.31 5.33
N THR A 200 0.30 29.17 6.62
CA THR A 200 1.62 29.58 7.11
C THR A 200 2.73 28.74 6.45
N PRO A 201 3.80 29.35 5.94
CA PRO A 201 4.94 28.60 5.41
C PRO A 201 5.49 27.64 6.48
N TRP A 202 5.71 26.39 6.09
CA TRP A 202 6.33 25.38 6.95
C TRP A 202 7.83 25.31 6.71
N ASP A 203 8.53 24.74 7.69
CA ASP A 203 9.96 24.46 7.60
C ASP A 203 10.18 23.09 6.97
N ASP A 204 10.87 23.05 5.82
CA ASP A 204 11.18 21.81 5.08
C ASP A 204 12.04 20.85 5.91
N ALA A 205 12.92 21.34 6.78
CA ALA A 205 13.75 20.48 7.63
C ALA A 205 12.91 19.74 8.68
N ILE A 206 11.92 20.40 9.26
CA ILE A 206 10.98 19.79 10.20
C ILE A 206 10.10 18.77 9.48
N ALA A 207 9.58 19.12 8.31
CA ALA A 207 8.79 18.21 7.47
C ALA A 207 9.61 16.95 7.13
N ARG A 208 10.86 17.13 6.72
CA ARG A 208 11.76 16.02 6.41
C ARG A 208 12.02 15.14 7.64
N TRP A 209 12.30 15.74 8.80
CA TRP A 209 12.50 15.00 10.04
C TRP A 209 11.26 14.17 10.41
N SER A 210 10.06 14.78 10.33
CA SER A 210 8.80 14.08 10.62
C SER A 210 8.56 12.91 9.66
N PHE A 211 8.89 13.07 8.39
CA PHE A 211 8.78 12.03 7.37
C PHE A 211 9.74 10.86 7.65
N ASP A 212 11.02 11.16 7.90
CA ASP A 212 12.06 10.13 8.09
C ASP A 212 11.91 9.38 9.42
N LYS A 213 11.45 10.06 10.49
CA LYS A 213 11.21 9.44 11.80
C LYS A 213 9.82 8.83 11.95
N GLY A 214 8.86 9.21 11.10
CA GLY A 214 7.47 8.80 11.24
C GLY A 214 6.84 9.27 12.56
N GLN A 215 7.24 10.46 13.04
CA GLN A 215 6.76 11.06 14.28
C GLN A 215 6.14 12.42 14.04
N PRO A 216 5.08 12.79 14.78
CA PRO A 216 4.45 14.11 14.67
C PRO A 216 5.37 15.22 15.18
N ALA A 217 5.25 16.42 14.59
CA ALA A 217 5.98 17.61 14.99
C ALA A 217 5.06 18.84 14.93
N GLY A 218 5.43 19.91 15.63
CA GLY A 218 4.70 21.18 15.64
C GLY A 218 3.74 21.34 16.81
N ALA A 219 2.71 22.12 16.63
CA ALA A 219 1.77 22.49 17.68
C ALA A 219 1.16 21.28 18.40
N GLY A 220 1.22 21.28 19.72
CA GLY A 220 0.67 20.20 20.56
C GLY A 220 1.49 18.91 20.60
N THR A 221 2.70 18.93 20.09
CA THR A 221 3.65 17.80 20.16
C THR A 221 4.85 18.18 21.03
N ASP A 222 5.65 17.17 21.42
CA ASP A 222 6.89 17.38 22.17
C ASP A 222 8.02 17.96 21.28
N THR A 223 7.83 17.95 19.96
CA THR A 223 8.81 18.44 18.99
C THR A 223 8.33 19.75 18.37
N LEU A 224 9.00 20.86 18.71
CA LEU A 224 8.74 22.21 18.20
C LEU A 224 7.30 22.73 18.44
N PRO A 225 6.84 22.79 19.70
CA PRO A 225 5.46 23.18 20.02
C PRO A 225 5.12 24.65 19.70
N GLY A 226 6.11 25.48 19.36
CA GLY A 226 5.93 26.93 19.15
C GLY A 226 5.45 27.34 17.76
N VAL A 227 5.30 26.41 16.80
CA VAL A 227 4.78 26.73 15.46
C VAL A 227 3.25 26.65 15.44
N PRO A 228 2.56 27.41 14.54
CA PRO A 228 1.10 27.47 14.50
C PRO A 228 0.44 26.28 13.78
N TYR A 229 1.22 25.35 13.28
CA TYR A 229 0.76 24.17 12.54
C TYR A 229 1.28 22.88 13.17
N GLN A 230 0.61 21.79 12.85
CA GLN A 230 1.02 20.43 13.23
C GLN A 230 1.36 19.64 11.96
N ILE A 231 2.49 18.93 11.98
CA ILE A 231 2.93 18.01 10.94
C ILE A 231 2.67 16.59 11.41
N LEU A 232 1.92 15.84 10.65
CA LEU A 232 1.51 14.48 10.97
C LEU A 232 1.98 13.53 9.88
N PRO A 233 2.74 12.48 10.21
CA PRO A 233 3.15 11.48 9.23
C PRO A 233 1.95 10.64 8.79
N LEU A 234 1.83 10.44 7.48
CA LEU A 234 0.87 9.53 6.88
C LEU A 234 1.52 8.14 6.85
N LYS A 235 1.45 7.46 7.99
CA LYS A 235 2.12 6.18 8.22
C LYS A 235 1.11 5.04 8.20
N SER A 236 1.40 3.99 7.39
CA SER A 236 0.72 2.71 7.42
C SER A 236 1.74 1.61 7.68
N ALA A 237 1.48 0.73 8.63
CA ALA A 237 2.43 -0.24 9.15
C ALA A 237 3.79 0.43 9.52
N ASP A 238 4.86 0.10 8.81
CA ASP A 238 6.20 0.64 9.08
C ASP A 238 6.65 1.71 8.09
N LYS A 239 5.84 2.02 7.05
CA LYS A 239 6.21 2.96 6.00
C LYS A 239 5.44 4.27 6.11
N THR A 240 6.16 5.39 5.99
CA THR A 240 5.57 6.73 5.84
C THR A 240 5.39 7.02 4.35
N TYR A 241 4.16 7.31 3.92
CA TYR A 241 3.80 7.58 2.53
C TYR A 241 3.83 9.08 2.20
N GLY A 242 3.69 9.93 3.21
CA GLY A 242 3.68 11.37 3.07
C GLY A 242 3.48 12.07 4.42
N LEU A 243 3.14 13.35 4.35
CA LEU A 243 2.83 14.16 5.53
C LEU A 243 1.51 14.90 5.33
N ALA A 244 0.79 15.11 6.43
CA ALA A 244 -0.32 16.06 6.52
C ALA A 244 0.12 17.25 7.39
N ILE A 245 0.14 18.44 6.83
CA ILE A 245 0.34 19.68 7.59
C ILE A 245 -1.05 20.24 7.89
N VAL A 246 -1.33 20.48 9.17
CA VAL A 246 -2.64 20.96 9.64
C VAL A 246 -2.45 22.22 10.44
N GLU A 247 -3.05 23.31 9.98
CA GLU A 247 -3.07 24.60 10.66
C GLU A 247 -4.49 24.87 11.19
N PRO A 248 -4.74 24.65 12.49
CA PRO A 248 -6.06 24.84 13.07
C PRO A 248 -6.40 26.34 13.24
N GLY A 249 -7.65 26.71 13.03
CA GLY A 249 -8.14 28.05 13.34
C GLY A 249 -8.09 28.38 14.84
N ASN A 250 -8.10 27.34 15.71
CA ASN A 250 -7.94 27.46 17.15
C ASN A 250 -7.12 26.29 17.71
N LEU A 251 -5.87 26.56 18.09
CA LEU A 251 -4.94 25.59 18.65
C LEU A 251 -5.50 24.84 19.88
N ARG A 252 -6.30 25.49 20.72
CA ARG A 252 -6.87 24.86 21.92
C ARG A 252 -7.85 23.74 21.59
N GLN A 253 -8.51 23.79 20.44
CA GLN A 253 -9.43 22.73 20.01
C GLN A 253 -8.68 21.47 19.60
N LEU A 254 -7.55 21.63 18.91
CA LEU A 254 -6.74 20.50 18.46
C LEU A 254 -6.00 19.82 19.63
N MET A 255 -5.74 20.54 20.73
CA MET A 255 -5.10 19.99 21.93
C MET A 255 -6.02 19.10 22.79
N VAL A 256 -7.32 19.01 22.45
CA VAL A 256 -8.25 18.10 23.12
C VAL A 256 -7.90 16.66 22.70
N PRO A 257 -7.64 15.74 23.65
CA PRO A 257 -7.19 14.38 23.34
C PRO A 257 -8.09 13.63 22.35
N GLU A 258 -9.41 13.85 22.43
CA GLU A 258 -10.38 13.25 21.52
C GLU A 258 -10.24 13.76 20.08
N GLN A 259 -9.90 15.03 19.90
CA GLN A 259 -9.68 15.64 18.59
C GLN A 259 -8.35 15.15 17.98
N GLN A 260 -7.31 15.04 18.80
CA GLN A 260 -6.03 14.49 18.37
C GLN A 260 -6.18 13.04 17.87
N ARG A 261 -6.85 12.19 18.65
CA ARG A 261 -7.13 10.80 18.25
C ARG A 261 -7.97 10.70 16.96
N LEU A 262 -8.91 11.63 16.77
CA LEU A 262 -9.70 11.68 15.55
C LEU A 262 -8.82 12.06 14.35
N LEU A 263 -7.95 13.05 14.53
CA LEU A 263 -7.02 13.50 13.49
C LEU A 263 -5.99 12.41 13.15
N GLU A 264 -5.44 11.71 14.15
CA GLU A 264 -4.58 10.53 13.94
C GLU A 264 -5.32 9.42 13.16
N THR A 265 -6.60 9.20 13.45
CA THR A 265 -7.40 8.24 12.68
C THR A 265 -7.59 8.69 11.23
N PHE A 266 -7.77 9.99 10.99
CA PHE A 266 -7.85 10.55 9.64
C PHE A 266 -6.54 10.36 8.87
N THR A 267 -5.39 10.66 9.50
CA THR A 267 -4.07 10.46 8.87
C THR A 267 -3.81 9.00 8.54
N LEU A 268 -4.25 8.07 9.41
CA LEU A 268 -4.15 6.64 9.15
C LEU A 268 -5.03 6.21 7.95
N LEU A 269 -6.26 6.71 7.83
CA LEU A 269 -7.12 6.42 6.68
C LEU A 269 -6.51 6.94 5.37
N VAL A 270 -5.89 8.12 5.39
CA VAL A 270 -5.19 8.67 4.23
C VAL A 270 -3.97 7.82 3.87
N ALA A 271 -3.17 7.44 4.87
CA ALA A 271 -2.00 6.58 4.68
C ALA A 271 -2.38 5.24 4.04
N ASN A 272 -3.43 4.58 4.55
CA ASN A 272 -3.94 3.33 3.99
C ASN A 272 -4.45 3.48 2.55
N ALA A 273 -5.07 4.62 2.22
CA ALA A 273 -5.52 4.90 0.86
C ALA A 273 -4.33 5.10 -0.10
N LEU A 274 -3.26 5.79 0.33
CA LEU A 274 -2.03 5.96 -0.44
C LEU A 274 -1.29 4.62 -0.61
N GLU A 275 -1.18 3.82 0.44
CA GLU A 275 -0.61 2.47 0.39
C GLU A 275 -1.33 1.61 -0.63
N ARG A 276 -2.66 1.59 -0.60
CA ARG A 276 -3.46 0.85 -1.59
C ARG A 276 -3.15 1.28 -3.02
N LEU A 277 -3.02 2.59 -3.31
CA LEU A 277 -2.67 3.08 -4.64
C LEU A 277 -1.29 2.58 -5.07
N THR A 278 -0.29 2.66 -4.18
CA THR A 278 1.08 2.22 -4.49
C THR A 278 1.14 0.71 -4.73
N LEU A 279 0.45 -0.09 -3.92
CA LEU A 279 0.37 -1.53 -4.10
C LEU A 279 -0.32 -1.90 -5.42
N THR A 280 -1.47 -1.30 -5.72
CA THR A 280 -2.19 -1.56 -6.98
C THR A 280 -1.35 -1.20 -8.21
N ALA A 281 -0.61 -0.08 -8.17
CA ALA A 281 0.28 0.32 -9.25
C ALA A 281 1.44 -0.67 -9.43
N SER A 282 2.04 -1.15 -8.33
CA SER A 282 3.14 -2.14 -8.38
C SER A 282 2.67 -3.51 -8.87
N GLU A 283 1.49 -3.96 -8.46
CA GLU A 283 0.88 -5.21 -8.94
C GLU A 283 0.58 -5.16 -10.44
N GLU A 284 0.04 -4.05 -10.93
CA GLU A 284 -0.24 -3.88 -12.36
C GLU A 284 1.05 -3.84 -13.19
N GLN A 285 2.11 -3.17 -12.70
CA GLN A 285 3.42 -3.19 -13.36
C GLN A 285 4.01 -4.61 -13.41
N ALA A 286 3.95 -5.34 -12.30
CA ALA A 286 4.42 -6.72 -12.24
C ALA A 286 3.63 -7.64 -13.18
N ARG A 287 2.30 -7.47 -13.24
CA ARG A 287 1.42 -8.20 -14.16
C ARG A 287 1.77 -7.94 -15.62
N LEU A 288 1.92 -6.66 -16.00
CA LEU A 288 2.29 -6.28 -17.36
C LEU A 288 3.67 -6.79 -17.75
N ALA A 289 4.64 -6.77 -16.82
CA ALA A 289 5.97 -7.33 -17.05
C ALA A 289 5.92 -8.85 -17.32
N SER A 290 5.17 -9.58 -16.49
CA SER A 290 4.97 -11.03 -16.64
C SER A 290 4.24 -11.38 -17.94
N GLU A 291 3.20 -10.61 -18.30
CA GLU A 291 2.47 -10.81 -19.55
C GLU A 291 3.36 -10.59 -20.79
N ARG A 292 4.18 -9.52 -20.79
CA ARG A 292 5.16 -9.25 -21.85
C ARG A 292 6.17 -10.38 -21.99
N GLU A 293 6.65 -10.92 -20.88
CA GLU A 293 7.59 -12.04 -20.89
C GLU A 293 6.94 -13.32 -21.43
N SER A 294 5.71 -13.61 -21.02
CA SER A 294 4.94 -14.75 -21.52
C SER A 294 4.71 -14.67 -23.03
N ILE A 295 4.27 -13.52 -23.55
CA ILE A 295 4.06 -13.28 -24.99
C ILE A 295 5.37 -13.46 -25.75
N ARG A 296 6.47 -12.89 -25.27
CA ARG A 296 7.80 -13.02 -25.89
C ARG A 296 8.23 -14.48 -25.98
N ASN A 297 8.06 -15.26 -24.91
CA ASN A 297 8.43 -16.66 -24.88
C ASN A 297 7.57 -17.52 -25.84
N ALA A 298 6.27 -17.24 -25.89
CA ALA A 298 5.36 -17.91 -26.83
C ALA A 298 5.73 -17.61 -28.30
N LEU A 299 6.03 -16.34 -28.61
CA LEU A 299 6.47 -15.95 -29.97
C LEU A 299 7.78 -16.63 -30.35
N LEU A 300 8.78 -16.67 -29.45
CA LEU A 300 10.06 -17.34 -29.72
C LEU A 300 9.89 -18.84 -29.92
N ALA A 301 8.97 -19.47 -29.18
CA ALA A 301 8.66 -20.90 -29.39
C ALA A 301 7.99 -21.16 -30.73
N ALA A 302 6.99 -20.35 -31.10
CA ALA A 302 6.31 -20.48 -32.40
C ALA A 302 7.26 -20.23 -33.57
N LEU A 303 8.04 -19.14 -33.52
CA LEU A 303 9.03 -18.85 -34.58
C LEU A 303 10.08 -19.94 -34.71
N SER A 304 10.51 -20.57 -33.60
CA SER A 304 11.46 -21.69 -33.65
C SER A 304 10.89 -22.87 -34.39
N HIS A 305 9.63 -23.21 -34.17
CA HIS A 305 8.97 -24.33 -34.86
C HIS A 305 8.77 -24.02 -36.35
N ASP A 306 8.23 -22.81 -36.64
CA ASP A 306 7.85 -22.43 -37.99
C ASP A 306 9.07 -22.20 -38.93
N LEU A 307 10.23 -21.86 -38.38
CA LEU A 307 11.48 -21.79 -39.14
C LEU A 307 12.16 -23.15 -39.29
N ARG A 308 12.09 -24.01 -38.27
CA ARG A 308 12.74 -25.36 -38.35
C ARG A 308 12.12 -26.20 -39.42
N THR A 309 10.81 -26.24 -39.56
CA THR A 309 10.10 -27.10 -40.52
C THR A 309 10.52 -26.87 -41.98
N PRO A 310 10.44 -25.63 -42.55
CA PRO A 310 10.86 -25.40 -43.92
C PRO A 310 12.36 -25.63 -44.15
N LEU A 311 13.21 -25.30 -43.15
CA LEU A 311 14.65 -25.52 -43.25
C LEU A 311 14.99 -27.03 -43.29
N THR A 312 14.30 -27.86 -42.53
CA THR A 312 14.46 -29.31 -42.55
C THR A 312 14.03 -29.88 -43.90
N VAL A 313 12.94 -29.42 -44.49
CA VAL A 313 12.47 -29.84 -45.81
C VAL A 313 13.47 -29.43 -46.89
N LEU A 314 13.94 -28.17 -46.86
CA LEU A 314 14.97 -27.71 -47.82
C LEU A 314 16.27 -28.48 -47.72
N PHE A 315 16.70 -28.80 -46.50
CA PHE A 315 17.89 -29.64 -46.29
C PHE A 315 17.73 -31.04 -46.90
N GLY A 316 16.61 -31.72 -46.62
CA GLY A 316 16.32 -33.04 -47.18
C GLY A 316 16.27 -33.02 -48.71
N GLN A 317 15.65 -32.00 -49.32
CA GLN A 317 15.63 -31.86 -50.80
C GLN A 317 17.01 -31.63 -51.37
N ALA A 318 17.83 -30.76 -50.74
CA ALA A 318 19.21 -30.52 -51.19
C ALA A 318 20.11 -31.75 -51.05
N GLU A 319 19.87 -32.56 -50.01
CA GLU A 319 20.59 -33.80 -49.78
C GLU A 319 20.28 -34.87 -50.88
N ILE A 320 19.00 -35.09 -51.18
CA ILE A 320 18.58 -36.01 -52.28
C ILE A 320 19.16 -35.48 -53.57
N LEU A 321 19.05 -34.18 -53.89
CA LEU A 321 19.61 -33.62 -55.13
C LEU A 321 21.13 -33.82 -55.25
N THR A 322 21.85 -33.67 -54.13
CA THR A 322 23.30 -33.87 -54.07
C THR A 322 23.67 -35.31 -54.36
N LEU A 323 22.94 -36.29 -53.79
CA LEU A 323 23.18 -37.72 -54.04
C LEU A 323 22.85 -38.13 -55.48
N ASP A 324 21.72 -37.64 -56.01
CA ASP A 324 21.31 -37.93 -57.40
C ASP A 324 22.31 -37.40 -58.44
N LEU A 325 22.75 -36.15 -58.27
CA LEU A 325 23.72 -35.52 -59.14
C LEU A 325 25.12 -36.13 -59.03
N ALA A 326 25.51 -36.54 -57.83
CA ALA A 326 26.77 -37.23 -57.60
C ALA A 326 26.77 -38.65 -58.27
N SER A 327 25.67 -39.39 -58.10
CA SER A 327 25.50 -40.73 -58.73
C SER A 327 25.46 -40.67 -60.27
N ALA A 328 24.91 -39.58 -60.83
CA ALA A 328 24.86 -39.34 -62.28
C ALA A 328 26.17 -38.75 -62.85
N GLY A 329 27.21 -38.54 -62.06
CA GLY A 329 28.47 -37.94 -62.48
C GLY A 329 28.31 -36.47 -63.00
N SER A 330 27.28 -35.76 -62.57
CA SER A 330 26.95 -34.46 -63.09
C SER A 330 27.97 -33.39 -62.66
N PRO A 331 28.36 -32.45 -63.52
CA PRO A 331 29.23 -31.32 -63.15
C PRO A 331 28.56 -30.41 -62.12
N HIS A 332 27.24 -30.48 -61.93
CA HIS A 332 26.47 -29.73 -60.96
C HIS A 332 26.43 -30.32 -59.55
N ALA A 333 27.00 -31.53 -59.34
CA ALA A 333 27.03 -32.18 -58.02
C ALA A 333 27.71 -31.30 -56.97
N ARG A 334 28.75 -30.56 -57.34
CA ARG A 334 29.45 -29.60 -56.45
C ARG A 334 28.54 -28.42 -56.01
N GLN A 335 27.79 -27.86 -56.95
CA GLN A 335 26.87 -26.74 -56.64
C GLN A 335 25.75 -27.22 -55.71
N ALA A 336 25.19 -28.41 -55.90
CA ALA A 336 24.19 -28.99 -55.01
C ALA A 336 24.75 -29.19 -53.59
N SER A 337 26.00 -29.68 -53.48
CA SER A 337 26.68 -29.81 -52.18
C SER A 337 26.91 -28.45 -51.50
N GLU A 338 27.27 -27.42 -52.24
CA GLU A 338 27.41 -26.05 -51.71
C GLU A 338 26.06 -25.48 -51.21
N ILE A 339 24.97 -25.71 -51.96
CA ILE A 339 23.60 -25.32 -51.52
C ILE A 339 23.23 -26.05 -50.23
N ARG A 340 23.44 -27.37 -50.15
CA ARG A 340 23.19 -28.14 -48.93
C ARG A 340 23.95 -27.57 -47.74
N GLN A 341 25.22 -27.23 -47.91
CA GLN A 341 26.06 -26.63 -46.85
C GLN A 341 25.55 -25.26 -46.42
N HIS A 342 25.08 -24.43 -47.37
CA HIS A 342 24.48 -23.13 -47.03
C HIS A 342 23.19 -23.27 -46.22
N ILE A 343 22.32 -24.23 -46.53
CA ILE A 343 21.11 -24.52 -45.77
C ILE A 343 21.47 -24.96 -44.36
N LEU A 344 22.45 -25.83 -44.19
CA LEU A 344 22.93 -26.33 -42.92
C LEU A 344 23.45 -25.17 -42.03
N ASN A 345 24.28 -24.33 -42.61
CA ASN A 345 24.82 -23.14 -41.90
C ASN A 345 23.72 -22.17 -41.50
N THR A 346 22.73 -21.93 -42.38
CA THR A 346 21.60 -21.08 -42.10
C THR A 346 20.73 -21.63 -40.95
N THR A 347 20.49 -22.96 -40.98
CA THR A 347 19.74 -23.65 -39.92
C THR A 347 20.43 -23.53 -38.56
N ARG A 348 21.76 -23.74 -38.53
CA ARG A 348 22.56 -23.54 -37.30
C ARG A 348 22.48 -22.10 -36.79
N LEU A 349 22.57 -21.12 -37.69
CA LEU A 349 22.47 -19.71 -37.35
C LEU A 349 21.12 -19.34 -36.74
N VAL A 350 20.02 -19.73 -37.34
CA VAL A 350 18.65 -19.51 -36.87
C VAL A 350 18.45 -20.14 -35.49
N ASN A 351 18.87 -21.41 -35.32
CA ASN A 351 18.77 -22.08 -34.04
C ASN A 351 19.57 -21.37 -32.94
N ASN A 352 20.81 -20.95 -33.21
CA ASN A 352 21.63 -20.22 -32.25
C ASN A 352 21.01 -18.89 -31.87
N LEU A 353 20.41 -18.14 -32.81
CA LEU A 353 19.74 -16.87 -32.54
C LEU A 353 18.49 -17.05 -31.67
N LEU A 354 17.70 -18.10 -31.96
CA LEU A 354 16.49 -18.40 -31.18
C LEU A 354 16.83 -18.87 -29.76
N ASP A 355 17.86 -19.70 -29.61
CA ASP A 355 18.30 -20.16 -28.28
C ASP A 355 18.87 -19.01 -27.47
N MET A 356 19.63 -18.12 -28.08
CA MET A 356 20.11 -16.90 -27.43
C MET A 356 18.96 -16.01 -26.97
N ALA A 357 17.94 -15.82 -27.80
CA ALA A 357 16.77 -15.06 -27.45
C ALA A 357 16.00 -15.69 -26.26
N ARG A 358 15.97 -17.03 -26.19
CA ARG A 358 15.39 -17.77 -25.05
C ARG A 358 16.22 -17.64 -23.78
N ILE A 359 17.55 -17.74 -23.87
CA ILE A 359 18.44 -17.55 -22.70
C ILE A 359 18.29 -16.15 -22.13
N GLN A 360 18.20 -15.10 -22.98
CA GLN A 360 18.01 -13.72 -22.55
C GLN A 360 16.67 -13.43 -21.89
N SER A 361 15.64 -14.22 -22.20
CA SER A 361 14.32 -14.09 -21.57
C SER A 361 14.19 -14.80 -20.23
N GLY A 362 15.28 -15.40 -19.69
CA GLY A 362 15.22 -16.12 -18.41
C GLY A 362 14.41 -17.43 -18.45
N GLY A 363 13.91 -17.80 -19.63
CA GLY A 363 12.99 -18.94 -19.81
C GLY A 363 13.66 -20.32 -19.89
N PHE A 364 14.94 -20.46 -19.54
CA PHE A 364 15.60 -21.73 -19.53
C PHE A 364 15.43 -22.48 -18.22
N ASN A 365 14.56 -23.46 -18.22
CA ASN A 365 14.46 -24.42 -17.12
C ASN A 365 15.44 -25.57 -17.41
N LEU A 366 16.64 -25.51 -16.83
CA LEU A 366 17.66 -26.54 -17.01
C LEU A 366 17.15 -27.86 -16.45
N LYS A 367 17.07 -28.89 -17.32
CA LYS A 367 16.79 -30.28 -16.94
C LYS A 367 18.08 -30.98 -16.60
N LYS A 368 18.61 -30.73 -15.42
CA LYS A 368 19.86 -31.34 -14.95
C LYS A 368 19.64 -32.80 -14.55
N GLU A 369 20.49 -33.66 -15.03
CA GLU A 369 20.55 -35.09 -14.69
C GLU A 369 22.00 -35.52 -14.46
N TRP A 370 22.17 -36.64 -13.75
CA TRP A 370 23.49 -37.21 -13.53
C TRP A 370 23.89 -38.06 -14.74
N LEU A 371 24.90 -37.59 -15.46
CA LEU A 371 25.45 -38.26 -16.65
C LEU A 371 26.91 -38.56 -16.43
N THR A 372 27.42 -39.57 -17.15
CA THR A 372 28.87 -39.82 -17.16
C THR A 372 29.56 -38.84 -18.09
N LEU A 373 30.72 -38.37 -17.73
CA LEU A 373 31.51 -37.43 -18.54
C LEU A 373 31.84 -38.06 -19.92
N GLU A 374 32.19 -39.33 -19.91
CA GLU A 374 32.55 -40.09 -21.10
C GLU A 374 31.40 -40.19 -22.12
N GLU A 375 30.17 -40.36 -21.61
CA GLU A 375 28.98 -40.42 -22.45
C GLU A 375 28.73 -39.09 -23.15
N VAL A 376 28.78 -37.98 -22.41
CA VAL A 376 28.53 -36.65 -22.97
C VAL A 376 29.63 -36.22 -23.94
N VAL A 377 30.90 -36.47 -23.60
CA VAL A 377 32.01 -36.19 -24.51
C VAL A 377 31.95 -37.10 -25.76
N GLY A 378 31.62 -38.38 -25.60
CA GLY A 378 31.47 -39.32 -26.70
C GLY A 378 30.35 -38.92 -27.66
N SER A 379 29.19 -38.53 -27.14
CA SER A 379 28.06 -38.00 -27.91
C SER A 379 28.43 -36.72 -28.67
N ALA A 380 29.09 -35.78 -28.04
CA ALA A 380 29.54 -34.54 -28.68
C ALA A 380 30.52 -34.82 -29.83
N LEU A 381 31.44 -35.77 -29.66
CA LEU A 381 32.38 -36.16 -30.70
C LEU A 381 31.72 -36.88 -31.90
N GLN A 382 30.68 -37.67 -31.65
CA GLN A 382 29.92 -38.34 -32.74
C GLN A 382 29.09 -37.34 -33.57
N MET A 383 28.70 -36.21 -32.98
CA MET A 383 27.94 -35.16 -33.68
C MET A 383 28.84 -34.24 -34.52
N LEU A 384 30.16 -34.27 -34.35
CA LEU A 384 31.10 -33.57 -35.21
C LEU A 384 31.11 -34.20 -36.60
N GLU A 385 31.18 -33.38 -37.65
CA GLU A 385 31.13 -33.84 -39.05
C GLU A 385 32.15 -34.94 -39.34
N PRO A 386 31.73 -36.09 -40.01
CA PRO A 386 32.64 -37.11 -40.47
C PRO A 386 33.52 -36.53 -41.60
N GLY A 387 34.76 -36.24 -41.30
CA GLY A 387 35.69 -35.63 -42.25
C GLY A 387 36.67 -34.65 -41.66
N LEU A 388 36.61 -34.46 -40.34
CA LEU A 388 37.60 -33.70 -39.60
C LEU A 388 38.99 -34.32 -39.78
N LEU A 389 39.86 -33.55 -40.45
CA LEU A 389 41.27 -33.92 -40.70
C LEU A 389 42.16 -33.93 -39.45
N HIS A 390 41.60 -33.56 -38.30
CA HIS A 390 42.35 -33.41 -37.04
C HIS A 390 42.02 -34.55 -36.07
N PRO A 391 43.03 -35.34 -35.65
CA PRO A 391 42.87 -36.29 -34.57
C PRO A 391 42.63 -35.50 -33.26
N ILE A 392 41.53 -35.80 -32.58
CA ILE A 392 41.22 -35.21 -31.29
C ILE A 392 41.83 -36.08 -30.17
N THR A 393 42.70 -35.51 -29.36
CA THR A 393 43.29 -36.19 -28.23
C THR A 393 42.36 -36.10 -27.04
N LEU A 394 42.10 -37.22 -26.35
CA LEU A 394 41.26 -37.29 -25.17
C LEU A 394 42.08 -37.69 -23.95
N SER A 395 42.02 -36.89 -22.88
CA SER A 395 42.61 -37.21 -21.60
C SER A 395 41.53 -37.05 -20.50
N LEU A 396 40.82 -38.15 -20.26
CA LEU A 396 39.73 -38.19 -19.29
C LEU A 396 40.18 -38.92 -18.00
N PRO A 397 39.60 -38.63 -16.84
CA PRO A 397 39.88 -39.35 -15.59
C PRO A 397 39.58 -40.84 -15.76
N GLN A 398 40.44 -41.70 -15.22
CA GLN A 398 40.24 -43.15 -15.26
C GLN A 398 39.08 -43.65 -14.38
N GLN A 399 38.61 -42.82 -13.46
CA GLN A 399 37.48 -43.12 -12.59
C GLN A 399 36.19 -42.57 -13.21
N LEU A 400 35.09 -43.33 -13.08
CA LEU A 400 33.76 -42.92 -13.52
C LEU A 400 33.42 -41.55 -12.90
N THR A 401 33.33 -40.52 -13.73
CA THR A 401 33.05 -39.15 -13.29
C THR A 401 31.62 -38.77 -13.67
N LEU A 402 30.76 -38.64 -12.64
CA LEU A 402 29.39 -38.19 -12.85
C LEU A 402 29.34 -36.65 -12.77
N ILE A 403 28.63 -36.04 -13.69
CA ILE A 403 28.37 -34.62 -13.78
C ILE A 403 26.87 -34.33 -13.71
N HIS A 404 26.47 -33.27 -13.02
CA HIS A 404 25.07 -32.88 -12.88
C HIS A 404 24.74 -31.75 -13.84
N VAL A 405 24.39 -32.06 -15.05
CA VAL A 405 24.22 -31.11 -16.16
C VAL A 405 22.95 -31.42 -16.98
N ASP A 406 22.53 -30.45 -17.79
CA ASP A 406 21.58 -30.66 -18.87
C ASP A 406 22.37 -31.22 -20.05
N GLY A 407 22.21 -32.53 -20.32
CA GLY A 407 23.01 -33.28 -21.30
C GLY A 407 23.04 -32.61 -22.68
N PRO A 408 21.88 -32.38 -23.33
CA PRO A 408 21.83 -31.76 -24.67
C PRO A 408 22.47 -30.36 -24.73
N LEU A 409 22.33 -29.55 -23.69
CA LEU A 409 22.94 -28.21 -23.65
C LEU A 409 24.45 -28.27 -23.42
N PHE A 410 24.91 -29.21 -22.59
CA PHE A 410 26.34 -29.38 -22.32
C PHE A 410 27.07 -29.98 -23.52
N GLU A 411 26.49 -30.98 -24.21
CA GLU A 411 26.96 -31.48 -25.50
C GLU A 411 27.15 -30.35 -26.51
N ARG A 412 26.16 -29.44 -26.58
CA ARG A 412 26.20 -28.29 -27.49
C ARG A 412 27.34 -27.32 -27.17
N VAL A 413 27.64 -27.10 -25.87
CA VAL A 413 28.81 -26.33 -25.45
C VAL A 413 30.09 -26.98 -25.99
N LEU A 414 30.23 -28.28 -25.80
CA LEU A 414 31.40 -29.01 -26.29
C LEU A 414 31.55 -28.97 -27.82
N ILE A 415 30.45 -29.18 -28.54
CA ILE A 415 30.43 -29.07 -30.01
C ILE A 415 30.86 -27.69 -30.47
N ASN A 416 30.32 -26.62 -29.86
CA ASN A 416 30.68 -25.24 -30.20
C ASN A 416 32.18 -24.95 -29.97
N LEU A 417 32.74 -25.45 -28.87
CA LEU A 417 34.17 -25.24 -28.54
C LEU A 417 35.04 -26.03 -29.52
N LEU A 418 34.70 -27.30 -29.82
CA LEU A 418 35.44 -28.14 -30.74
C LEU A 418 35.34 -27.62 -32.18
N GLU A 419 34.16 -27.21 -32.65
CA GLU A 419 33.99 -26.59 -33.99
C GLU A 419 34.84 -25.32 -34.10
N ASN A 420 34.93 -24.49 -33.04
CA ASN A 420 35.79 -23.33 -33.04
C ASN A 420 37.26 -23.70 -33.12
N ALA A 421 37.70 -24.68 -32.34
CA ALA A 421 39.08 -25.20 -32.39
C ALA A 421 39.44 -25.67 -33.79
N VAL A 422 38.63 -26.54 -34.40
CA VAL A 422 38.81 -27.03 -35.76
C VAL A 422 38.88 -25.91 -36.81
N LYS A 423 38.04 -24.91 -36.62
CA LYS A 423 37.88 -23.80 -37.57
C LYS A 423 39.02 -22.82 -37.54
N TYR A 424 39.59 -22.56 -36.36
CA TYR A 424 40.57 -21.49 -36.17
C TYR A 424 42.00 -22.00 -35.92
N ALA A 425 42.20 -23.26 -35.51
CA ALA A 425 43.53 -23.77 -35.21
C ALA A 425 44.44 -23.99 -36.42
N GLY A 426 43.85 -24.18 -37.62
CA GLY A 426 44.60 -24.43 -38.87
C GLY A 426 44.80 -25.92 -39.17
N PRO A 427 45.20 -26.29 -40.43
CA PRO A 427 45.12 -27.65 -40.94
C PRO A 427 46.09 -28.66 -40.29
N GLN A 428 47.10 -28.21 -39.59
CA GLN A 428 48.10 -29.09 -38.92
C GLN A 428 48.03 -29.01 -37.39
N ALA A 429 47.03 -28.36 -36.84
CA ALA A 429 46.89 -28.19 -35.40
C ALA A 429 46.44 -29.50 -34.73
N SER A 430 46.87 -29.67 -33.49
CA SER A 430 46.36 -30.70 -32.58
C SER A 430 45.25 -30.07 -31.71
N ILE A 431 44.17 -30.82 -31.54
CA ILE A 431 43.01 -30.41 -30.74
C ILE A 431 42.81 -31.47 -29.65
N GLY A 432 42.44 -31.05 -28.44
CA GLY A 432 42.18 -32.03 -27.38
C GLY A 432 41.17 -31.58 -26.37
N ILE A 433 40.71 -32.55 -25.59
CA ILE A 433 39.85 -32.40 -24.43
C ILE A 433 40.59 -33.05 -23.25
N ASP A 434 40.90 -32.27 -22.25
CA ASP A 434 41.48 -32.71 -21.00
C ASP A 434 40.48 -32.47 -19.85
N ALA A 435 40.29 -33.47 -19.01
CA ALA A 435 39.43 -33.37 -17.85
C ALA A 435 40.16 -33.84 -16.59
N ALA A 436 40.06 -33.09 -15.53
CA ALA A 436 40.61 -33.41 -14.22
C ALA A 436 39.66 -33.00 -13.08
N VAL A 437 39.56 -33.84 -12.07
CA VAL A 437 38.83 -33.52 -10.85
C VAL A 437 39.81 -32.89 -9.86
N LYS A 438 39.57 -31.62 -9.46
CA LYS A 438 40.33 -30.87 -8.49
C LYS A 438 39.36 -30.24 -7.46
N ASP A 439 39.61 -30.42 -6.20
CA ASP A 439 38.83 -29.78 -5.10
C ASP A 439 37.31 -29.97 -5.24
N ASP A 440 36.88 -31.21 -5.55
CA ASP A 440 35.48 -31.61 -5.76
C ASP A 440 34.79 -30.86 -6.92
N ARG A 441 35.59 -30.35 -7.86
CA ARG A 441 35.14 -29.71 -9.10
C ARG A 441 35.77 -30.39 -10.31
N LEU A 442 34.96 -30.56 -11.33
CA LEU A 442 35.46 -30.99 -12.63
C LEU A 442 35.98 -29.78 -13.41
N GLN A 443 37.26 -29.77 -13.74
CA GLN A 443 37.84 -28.87 -14.72
C GLN A 443 37.87 -29.62 -16.07
N LEU A 444 37.24 -29.01 -17.09
CA LEU A 444 37.21 -29.54 -18.46
C LEU A 444 37.84 -28.47 -19.36
N ASP A 445 38.95 -28.83 -20.00
CA ASP A 445 39.67 -27.95 -20.90
C ASP A 445 39.54 -28.46 -22.33
N VAL A 446 39.04 -27.64 -23.24
CA VAL A 446 39.07 -27.86 -24.70
C VAL A 446 40.17 -26.96 -25.26
N TRP A 447 41.21 -27.56 -25.79
CA TRP A 447 42.40 -26.84 -26.23
C TRP A 447 42.74 -27.09 -27.69
N ASP A 448 43.42 -26.14 -28.31
CA ASP A 448 44.08 -26.24 -29.60
C ASP A 448 45.50 -25.63 -29.53
N ASN A 449 46.38 -26.01 -30.46
CA ASN A 449 47.72 -25.42 -30.59
C ASN A 449 47.81 -24.47 -31.80
N GLY A 450 46.72 -23.89 -32.23
CA GLY A 450 46.62 -22.91 -33.30
C GLY A 450 47.24 -21.55 -32.98
N PRO A 451 46.94 -20.53 -33.80
CA PRO A 451 47.53 -19.20 -33.66
C PRO A 451 47.10 -18.45 -32.41
N GLY A 452 46.13 -18.96 -31.66
CA GLY A 452 45.61 -18.35 -30.44
C GLY A 452 44.75 -17.13 -30.69
N ILE A 453 44.36 -16.48 -29.60
CA ILE A 453 43.54 -15.26 -29.58
C ILE A 453 44.43 -14.03 -29.55
N PRO A 454 44.20 -12.99 -30.36
CA PRO A 454 44.97 -11.76 -30.32
C PRO A 454 44.91 -11.09 -28.95
N ALA A 455 46.06 -10.63 -28.44
CA ALA A 455 46.20 -10.01 -27.13
C ALA A 455 45.20 -8.87 -26.93
N GLY A 456 44.47 -8.91 -25.80
CA GLY A 456 43.43 -7.92 -25.44
C GLY A 456 42.05 -8.18 -26.03
N GLN A 457 41.85 -9.31 -26.70
CA GLN A 457 40.55 -9.76 -27.19
C GLN A 457 39.96 -10.95 -26.43
N GLU A 458 40.64 -11.45 -25.40
CA GLU A 458 40.29 -12.66 -24.65
C GLU A 458 38.89 -12.56 -24.00
N GLN A 459 38.49 -11.37 -23.54
CA GLN A 459 37.15 -11.14 -23.02
C GLN A 459 36.13 -10.79 -24.11
N LYS A 460 36.57 -10.11 -25.17
CA LYS A 460 35.71 -9.67 -26.25
C LYS A 460 35.17 -10.80 -27.13
N ILE A 461 35.83 -11.96 -27.16
CA ILE A 461 35.36 -13.13 -27.91
C ILE A 461 34.06 -13.72 -27.34
N PHE A 462 33.73 -13.40 -26.08
CA PHE A 462 32.47 -13.80 -25.45
C PHE A 462 31.36 -12.77 -25.67
N ASP A 463 31.70 -11.60 -26.26
CA ASP A 463 30.68 -10.59 -26.60
C ASP A 463 29.86 -11.07 -27.83
N LYS A 464 28.59 -10.75 -27.80
CA LYS A 464 27.65 -11.10 -28.87
C LYS A 464 28.09 -10.47 -30.19
N PHE A 465 28.08 -11.28 -31.24
CA PHE A 465 28.52 -10.86 -32.59
C PHE A 465 29.99 -10.43 -32.68
N ALA A 466 30.79 -10.73 -31.67
CA ALA A 466 32.21 -10.45 -31.71
C ALA A 466 32.93 -11.44 -32.69
N ARG A 467 33.78 -10.88 -33.52
CA ARG A 467 34.67 -11.63 -34.44
C ARG A 467 36.08 -11.13 -34.25
N GLY A 468 37.04 -12.05 -34.13
CA GLY A 468 38.44 -11.71 -33.82
C GLY A 468 39.11 -10.84 -34.88
N ASN A 469 38.83 -11.04 -36.17
CA ASN A 469 39.26 -10.17 -37.28
C ASN A 469 38.12 -9.97 -38.28
N LYS A 470 37.85 -8.71 -38.66
CA LYS A 470 36.80 -8.35 -39.61
C LYS A 470 37.01 -8.95 -41.03
N GLU A 471 38.22 -9.37 -41.36
CA GLU A 471 38.62 -9.88 -42.67
C GLU A 471 38.84 -11.42 -42.70
N SER A 472 38.46 -12.15 -41.67
CA SER A 472 38.58 -13.61 -41.67
C SER A 472 37.67 -14.21 -42.74
N ALA A 473 38.29 -14.92 -43.72
CA ALA A 473 37.59 -15.64 -44.77
C ALA A 473 36.75 -16.83 -44.26
N VAL A 474 36.79 -17.07 -42.97
CA VAL A 474 36.09 -18.17 -42.29
C VAL A 474 34.66 -17.74 -41.94
N PRO A 475 33.62 -18.40 -42.47
CA PRO A 475 32.22 -18.02 -42.21
C PRO A 475 31.82 -18.28 -40.75
N GLY A 476 31.21 -17.28 -40.08
CA GLY A 476 30.71 -17.40 -38.71
C GLY A 476 30.05 -16.12 -38.22
N VAL A 477 29.09 -16.22 -37.31
CA VAL A 477 28.24 -15.11 -36.87
C VAL A 477 28.69 -14.52 -35.53
N GLY A 478 29.65 -15.14 -34.84
CA GLY A 478 30.12 -14.66 -33.52
C GLY A 478 29.11 -14.90 -32.39
N LEU A 479 28.35 -15.99 -32.43
CA LEU A 479 27.36 -16.37 -31.41
C LEU A 479 27.73 -17.63 -30.64
N GLY A 480 28.78 -18.36 -31.04
CA GLY A 480 29.11 -19.66 -30.47
C GLY A 480 29.73 -19.61 -29.07
N LEU A 481 30.36 -18.49 -28.69
CA LEU A 481 31.01 -18.32 -27.39
C LEU A 481 30.24 -17.34 -26.48
N ALA A 482 29.21 -16.64 -26.96
CA ALA A 482 28.42 -15.64 -26.26
C ALA A 482 27.35 -16.20 -25.32
#